data_49b1c34e1adce84c1cf0b0559fb98905
#
_entry.id   49b1c34e1adce84c1cf0b0559fb98905
#
_cell.length_a   1.000
_cell.length_b   1.000
_cell.length_c   1.000
_cell.angle_alpha   90.00
_cell.angle_beta   90.00
_cell.angle_gamma   90.00
#
_symmetry.space_group_name_H-M   'P 1'
#
loop_
_entity.id
_entity.type
_entity.pdbx_description
1 polymer ?
#
loop_
_entity_poly.entity_id
_entity_poly.type
_entity_poly.pdbx_seq_one_letter_code
_entity_poly.pdbx_strand_id
1 'polypeptide(L)'
;MSFKVIRVSDENEMKAIYKLRYKVYCEEWGFEEPEKYHDRQETDEFDKNAVHFAAIDDSGKTVGTVRLILFSTDGFPIEKYCDIDSSGEKVRGEDTAEISRLIISRTYRKRTEDKFIYGPDEERRIIGGYNHSGNNDQRRTDDRYGNGSLSNGRLRNEMEAEKRNRHELVTALYKAVYHESKRRQLTHWYAVMTKGLVILLNRYGIRFQAIGDPVDYHGIRTPYLGEIKKIEQEVSDEKPETYKELTEGL
;
A
#
# COMPACT_ATOMS: atom_id res chain seq x y z
N MET A 1 11.36 16.19 1.74
CA MET A 1 11.34 15.44 3.02
C MET A 1 12.02 14.13 2.73
N SER A 2 13.08 13.82 3.41
CA SER A 2 13.73 12.52 3.27
C SER A 2 13.17 11.54 4.31
N PHE A 3 13.36 10.27 4.08
CA PHE A 3 12.98 9.20 5.00
C PHE A 3 13.96 8.05 4.84
N LYS A 4 14.03 7.19 5.85
CA LYS A 4 14.72 5.90 5.79
C LYS A 4 13.74 4.78 6.11
N VAL A 5 13.89 3.63 5.47
CA VAL A 5 13.16 2.42 5.83
C VAL A 5 14.06 1.54 6.70
N ILE A 6 13.51 1.09 7.81
CA ILE A 6 14.17 0.17 8.75
C ILE A 6 13.35 -1.11 8.90
N ARG A 7 14.04 -2.22 9.18
CA ARG A 7 13.41 -3.40 9.77
C ARG A 7 13.22 -3.12 11.26
N VAL A 8 11.99 -3.20 11.71
CA VAL A 8 11.65 -2.95 13.12
C VAL A 8 12.24 -4.04 13.99
N SER A 9 12.93 -3.68 15.05
CA SER A 9 13.68 -4.59 15.90
C SER A 9 13.46 -4.40 17.40
N ASP A 10 12.96 -3.24 17.81
CA ASP A 10 12.74 -2.94 19.22
C ASP A 10 11.27 -2.60 19.54
N GLU A 11 10.95 -2.62 20.83
CA GLU A 11 9.59 -2.41 21.33
C GLU A 11 9.05 -0.99 21.06
N ASN A 12 9.91 0.03 21.06
CA ASN A 12 9.49 1.41 20.80
C ASN A 12 9.13 1.61 19.34
N GLU A 13 9.94 1.03 18.43
CA GLU A 13 9.65 0.99 16.99
C GLU A 13 8.34 0.24 16.73
N MET A 14 8.12 -0.91 17.38
CA MET A 14 6.86 -1.67 17.30
C MET A 14 5.66 -0.83 17.77
N LYS A 15 5.75 -0.19 18.92
CA LYS A 15 4.70 0.71 19.42
C LYS A 15 4.41 1.86 18.45
N ALA A 16 5.46 2.40 17.80
CA ALA A 16 5.30 3.49 16.84
C ALA A 16 4.50 3.05 15.59
N ILE A 17 4.79 1.87 15.03
CA ILE A 17 4.01 1.35 13.89
C ILE A 17 2.58 0.99 14.29
N TYR A 18 2.35 0.39 15.46
CA TYR A 18 1.00 0.05 15.94
C TYR A 18 0.14 1.30 16.18
N LYS A 19 0.73 2.39 16.70
CA LYS A 19 0.07 3.69 16.82
C LYS A 19 -0.26 4.31 15.45
N LEU A 20 0.64 4.18 14.48
CA LEU A 20 0.34 4.63 13.10
C LEU A 20 -0.79 3.81 12.49
N ARG A 21 -0.81 2.50 12.69
CA ARG A 21 -1.87 1.60 12.24
C ARG A 21 -3.21 1.98 12.87
N TYR A 22 -3.26 2.16 14.19
CA TYR A 22 -4.45 2.61 14.91
C TYR A 22 -4.97 3.94 14.36
N LYS A 23 -4.10 4.93 14.23
CA LYS A 23 -4.47 6.23 13.68
C LYS A 23 -5.12 6.12 12.31
N VAL A 24 -4.59 5.28 11.44
CA VAL A 24 -5.09 5.14 10.06
C VAL A 24 -6.33 4.26 10.00
N TYR A 25 -6.33 3.11 10.65
CA TYR A 25 -7.43 2.14 10.55
C TYR A 25 -8.62 2.50 11.42
N CYS A 26 -8.40 3.02 12.63
CA CYS A 26 -9.48 3.37 13.54
C CYS A 26 -9.94 4.83 13.37
N GLU A 27 -8.99 5.80 13.43
CA GLU A 27 -9.38 7.22 13.48
C GLU A 27 -9.62 7.84 12.09
N GLU A 28 -8.85 7.43 11.05
CA GLU A 28 -8.95 8.07 9.72
C GLU A 28 -9.94 7.35 8.80
N TRP A 29 -9.99 6.01 8.82
CA TRP A 29 -10.79 5.20 7.89
C TRP A 29 -11.96 4.46 8.52
N GLY A 30 -11.95 4.26 9.85
CA GLY A 30 -13.02 3.55 10.54
C GLY A 30 -13.14 2.08 10.12
N PHE A 31 -12.04 1.44 9.73
CA PHE A 31 -12.01 0.01 9.39
C PHE A 31 -12.03 -0.88 10.61
N GLU A 32 -11.48 -0.39 11.72
CA GLU A 32 -11.44 -1.08 13.00
C GLU A 32 -12.11 -0.22 14.08
N GLU A 33 -12.76 -0.89 15.02
CA GLU A 33 -13.42 -0.24 16.15
C GLU A 33 -12.37 0.25 17.16
N PRO A 34 -12.31 1.56 17.47
CA PRO A 34 -11.31 2.11 18.39
C PRO A 34 -11.35 1.48 19.79
N GLU A 35 -12.51 1.04 20.21
CA GLU A 35 -12.76 0.44 21.53
C GLU A 35 -12.04 -0.89 21.74
N LYS A 36 -11.67 -1.59 20.67
CA LYS A 36 -10.87 -2.82 20.73
C LYS A 36 -9.43 -2.56 21.19
N TYR A 37 -8.94 -1.32 21.09
CA TYR A 37 -7.53 -0.95 21.28
C TYR A 37 -7.39 0.12 22.37
N HIS A 38 -7.49 -0.26 23.64
CA HIS A 38 -7.44 0.66 24.79
C HIS A 38 -6.16 1.48 24.88
N ASP A 39 -5.04 0.94 24.37
CA ASP A 39 -3.72 1.59 24.33
C ASP A 39 -3.46 2.38 23.02
N ARG A 40 -4.48 2.46 22.13
CA ARG A 40 -4.38 3.05 20.80
C ARG A 40 -3.30 2.43 19.92
N GLN A 41 -3.13 1.13 20.01
CA GLN A 41 -2.21 0.34 19.20
C GLN A 41 -2.98 -0.75 18.46
N GLU A 42 -3.14 -0.63 17.13
CA GLU A 42 -3.80 -1.66 16.32
C GLU A 42 -2.84 -2.83 16.12
N THR A 43 -3.25 -3.99 16.60
CA THR A 43 -2.54 -5.27 16.52
C THR A 43 -3.49 -6.40 16.20
N ASP A 44 -2.97 -7.48 15.63
CA ASP A 44 -3.73 -8.71 15.40
C ASP A 44 -2.89 -9.97 15.72
N GLU A 45 -3.52 -11.14 15.64
CA GLU A 45 -2.89 -12.43 15.93
C GLU A 45 -1.72 -12.79 15.02
N PHE A 46 -1.63 -12.18 13.84
CA PHE A 46 -0.58 -12.45 12.85
C PHE A 46 0.70 -11.66 13.10
N ASP A 47 0.66 -10.62 13.94
CA ASP A 47 1.84 -9.79 14.23
C ASP A 47 2.99 -10.58 14.87
N LYS A 48 2.67 -11.64 15.62
CA LYS A 48 3.66 -12.53 16.27
C LYS A 48 4.54 -13.32 15.30
N ASN A 49 4.01 -13.60 14.08
CA ASN A 49 4.69 -14.36 13.03
C ASN A 49 5.11 -13.47 11.86
N ALA A 50 5.36 -12.18 12.11
CA ALA A 50 5.61 -11.23 11.05
C ALA A 50 6.93 -10.47 11.22
N VAL A 51 7.45 -10.00 10.09
CA VAL A 51 8.50 -8.99 10.03
C VAL A 51 7.86 -7.65 9.69
N HIS A 52 8.21 -6.62 10.46
CA HIS A 52 7.67 -5.28 10.28
C HIS A 52 8.74 -4.34 9.73
N PHE A 53 8.32 -3.44 8.84
CA PHE A 53 9.16 -2.37 8.33
C PHE A 53 8.50 -1.03 8.61
N ALA A 54 9.32 -0.05 8.96
CA ALA A 54 8.89 1.31 9.22
C ALA A 54 9.67 2.29 8.33
N ALA A 55 8.97 3.23 7.72
CA ALA A 55 9.58 4.41 7.14
C ALA A 55 9.59 5.53 8.17
N ILE A 56 10.77 6.08 8.44
CA ILE A 56 10.99 7.11 9.46
C ILE A 56 11.51 8.36 8.77
N ASP A 57 10.87 9.51 9.01
CA ASP A 57 11.28 10.79 8.45
C ASP A 57 12.46 11.42 9.21
N ASP A 58 12.97 12.55 8.70
CA ASP A 58 14.10 13.29 9.30
C ASP A 58 13.85 13.77 10.73
N SER A 59 12.58 13.83 11.17
CA SER A 59 12.20 14.18 12.55
C SER A 59 12.16 12.98 13.49
N GLY A 60 12.42 11.77 12.99
CA GLY A 60 12.33 10.53 13.75
C GLY A 60 10.92 9.96 13.85
N LYS A 61 9.95 10.51 13.11
CA LYS A 61 8.56 10.07 13.14
C LYS A 61 8.32 8.94 12.14
N THR A 62 7.57 7.92 12.56
CA THR A 62 7.08 6.87 11.67
C THR A 62 6.01 7.44 10.73
N VAL A 63 6.28 7.38 9.42
CA VAL A 63 5.44 7.94 8.35
C VAL A 63 4.88 6.89 7.40
N GLY A 64 5.37 5.67 7.49
CA GLY A 64 4.85 4.53 6.75
C GLY A 64 5.20 3.22 7.43
N THR A 65 4.48 2.17 7.12
CA THR A 65 4.76 0.80 7.57
C THR A 65 4.26 -0.22 6.56
N VAL A 66 4.88 -1.39 6.55
CA VAL A 66 4.41 -2.59 5.87
C VAL A 66 4.78 -3.81 6.71
N ARG A 67 3.97 -4.84 6.65
CA ARG A 67 4.14 -6.11 7.36
C ARG A 67 4.31 -7.24 6.38
N LEU A 68 5.27 -8.13 6.63
CA LEU A 68 5.49 -9.39 5.94
C LEU A 68 5.20 -10.53 6.92
N ILE A 69 4.04 -11.18 6.79
CA ILE A 69 3.63 -12.32 7.60
C ILE A 69 4.28 -13.57 7.02
N LEU A 70 4.98 -14.30 7.87
CA LEU A 70 5.64 -15.56 7.51
C LEU A 70 4.70 -16.74 7.74
N PHE A 71 4.94 -17.83 7.02
CA PHE A 71 4.19 -19.06 7.20
C PHE A 71 4.21 -19.53 8.66
N SER A 72 3.05 -19.92 9.14
CA SER A 72 2.86 -20.53 10.47
C SER A 72 1.66 -21.46 10.46
N THR A 73 1.46 -22.21 11.54
CA THR A 73 0.29 -23.07 11.73
C THR A 73 -1.03 -22.30 11.78
N ASP A 74 -0.99 -21.01 12.11
CA ASP A 74 -2.17 -20.14 12.15
C ASP A 74 -2.63 -19.73 10.74
N GLY A 75 -1.83 -20.05 9.68
CA GLY A 75 -2.11 -19.66 8.30
C GLY A 75 -1.88 -18.18 8.02
N PHE A 76 -2.51 -17.69 6.96
CA PHE A 76 -2.41 -16.30 6.51
C PHE A 76 -3.77 -15.59 6.61
N PRO A 77 -3.81 -14.26 6.80
CA PRO A 77 -5.05 -13.48 6.74
C PRO A 77 -5.86 -13.72 5.46
N ILE A 78 -5.22 -13.81 4.30
CA ILE A 78 -5.89 -14.07 3.03
C ILE A 78 -6.72 -15.35 3.05
N GLU A 79 -6.24 -16.40 3.71
CA GLU A 79 -6.95 -17.69 3.84
C GLU A 79 -8.18 -17.59 4.77
N LYS A 80 -8.15 -16.65 5.72
CA LYS A 80 -9.22 -16.44 6.69
C LYS A 80 -10.35 -15.57 6.14
N TYR A 81 -10.02 -14.61 5.27
CA TYR A 81 -10.94 -13.55 4.85
C TYR A 81 -11.29 -13.58 3.36
N CYS A 82 -10.63 -14.42 2.55
CA CYS A 82 -10.86 -14.50 1.11
C CYS A 82 -11.04 -15.95 0.67
N ASP A 83 -11.92 -16.16 -0.30
CA ASP A 83 -11.95 -17.40 -1.07
C ASP A 83 -10.86 -17.30 -2.15
N ILE A 84 -9.84 -18.14 -2.03
CA ILE A 84 -8.73 -18.20 -3.00
C ILE A 84 -8.86 -19.43 -3.89
N ASP A 85 -8.45 -19.30 -5.15
CA ASP A 85 -8.47 -20.39 -6.11
C ASP A 85 -7.34 -21.41 -5.88
N SER A 86 -7.38 -22.51 -6.65
CA SER A 86 -6.39 -23.59 -6.53
C SER A 86 -4.97 -23.17 -6.84
N SER A 87 -4.73 -22.05 -7.53
CA SER A 87 -3.38 -21.53 -7.78
C SER A 87 -2.80 -20.90 -6.52
N GLY A 88 -3.63 -20.20 -5.73
CA GLY A 88 -3.26 -19.71 -4.43
C GLY A 88 -3.02 -20.84 -3.42
N GLU A 89 -3.94 -21.82 -3.33
CA GLU A 89 -3.82 -22.93 -2.38
C GLU A 89 -2.53 -23.74 -2.55
N LYS A 90 -2.08 -23.97 -3.80
CA LYS A 90 -0.91 -24.81 -4.12
C LYS A 90 0.42 -24.24 -3.64
N VAL A 91 0.54 -22.93 -3.47
CA VAL A 91 1.81 -22.28 -3.08
C VAL A 91 1.91 -22.02 -1.58
N ARG A 92 0.91 -22.47 -0.81
CA ARG A 92 0.91 -22.37 0.66
C ARG A 92 2.06 -23.18 1.26
N GLY A 93 3.04 -22.52 1.86
CA GLY A 93 4.22 -23.18 2.42
C GLY A 93 5.19 -22.23 3.10
N GLU A 94 6.29 -22.79 3.60
CA GLU A 94 7.34 -22.04 4.32
C GLU A 94 8.07 -21.01 3.44
N ASP A 95 7.98 -21.15 2.14
CA ASP A 95 8.54 -20.24 1.15
C ASP A 95 7.53 -19.20 0.63
N THR A 96 6.35 -19.13 1.25
CA THR A 96 5.31 -18.13 0.99
C THR A 96 5.16 -17.18 2.18
N ALA A 97 4.90 -15.92 1.89
CA ALA A 97 4.60 -14.90 2.91
C ALA A 97 3.45 -14.00 2.45
N GLU A 98 2.75 -13.33 3.37
CA GLU A 98 1.72 -12.35 3.03
C GLU A 98 2.18 -10.93 3.32
N ILE A 99 2.10 -10.06 2.31
CA ILE A 99 2.33 -8.61 2.43
C ILE A 99 1.02 -7.96 2.89
N SER A 100 1.05 -7.29 4.03
CA SER A 100 -0.12 -6.66 4.61
C SER A 100 0.21 -5.37 5.34
N ARG A 101 -0.80 -4.66 5.83
CA ARG A 101 -0.64 -3.44 6.64
C ARG A 101 0.27 -2.40 5.98
N LEU A 102 0.22 -2.27 4.63
CA LEU A 102 0.87 -1.16 3.94
C LEU A 102 0.11 0.12 4.25
N ILE A 103 0.73 0.98 5.02
CA ILE A 103 0.16 2.24 5.51
C ILE A 103 1.13 3.37 5.26
N ILE A 104 0.61 4.49 4.76
CA ILE A 104 1.33 5.76 4.64
C ILE A 104 0.58 6.81 5.46
N SER A 105 1.27 7.59 6.27
CA SER A 105 0.65 8.62 7.10
C SER A 105 -0.02 9.71 6.27
N ARG A 106 -1.06 10.33 6.82
CA ARG A 106 -1.83 11.40 6.14
C ARG A 106 -0.95 12.57 5.66
N THR A 107 0.12 12.88 6.37
CA THR A 107 1.08 13.94 5.98
C THR A 107 1.73 13.66 4.62
N TYR A 108 1.91 12.40 4.26
CA TYR A 108 2.44 11.96 2.97
C TYR A 108 1.35 11.60 1.94
N ARG A 109 0.05 11.58 2.37
CA ARG A 109 -1.13 11.30 1.54
C ARG A 109 -2.00 12.54 1.34
N LYS A 110 -1.46 13.73 1.11
CA LYS A 110 -2.20 15.01 1.16
C LYS A 110 -3.22 15.25 0.04
N ARG A 111 -3.35 14.37 -0.97
CA ARG A 111 -4.22 14.60 -2.13
C ARG A 111 -5.47 13.75 -2.14
N THR A 112 -6.52 14.30 -2.79
CA THR A 112 -7.78 13.59 -3.05
C THR A 112 -7.56 12.28 -3.83
N GLU A 113 -6.57 12.24 -4.73
CA GLU A 113 -6.19 11.05 -5.51
C GLU A 113 -5.58 9.93 -4.65
N ASP A 114 -5.00 10.26 -3.49
CA ASP A 114 -4.39 9.29 -2.58
C ASP A 114 -5.42 8.43 -1.85
N LYS A 115 -6.64 8.92 -1.74
CA LYS A 115 -7.77 8.15 -1.23
C LYS A 115 -8.09 6.95 -2.11
N PHE A 116 -7.82 7.04 -3.42
CA PHE A 116 -8.05 5.94 -4.37
C PHE A 116 -7.04 4.80 -4.24
N ILE A 117 -5.85 5.07 -3.71
CA ILE A 117 -4.80 4.05 -3.55
C ILE A 117 -4.89 3.36 -2.19
N TYR A 118 -5.33 4.08 -1.16
CA TYR A 118 -5.24 3.63 0.24
C TYR A 118 -6.55 3.68 1.02
N GLY A 119 -7.61 4.30 0.47
CA GLY A 119 -8.85 4.58 1.20
C GLY A 119 -10.07 3.81 0.70
N PRO A 120 -11.16 3.83 1.47
CA PRO A 120 -12.40 3.12 1.17
C PRO A 120 -13.26 3.73 0.04
N ASP A 121 -12.92 4.93 -0.43
CA ASP A 121 -13.79 5.72 -1.33
C ASP A 121 -13.76 5.29 -2.80
N GLU A 122 -12.94 4.31 -3.18
CA GLU A 122 -12.80 3.90 -4.59
C GLU A 122 -14.07 3.31 -5.16
N GLU A 123 -14.92 2.73 -4.34
CA GLU A 123 -16.04 1.88 -4.77
C GLU A 123 -17.37 2.58 -4.86
N ARG A 124 -17.63 3.53 -4.00
CA ARG A 124 -18.89 4.30 -4.07
C ARG A 124 -19.05 5.04 -5.38
N ARG A 125 -17.94 5.34 -6.09
CA ARG A 125 -17.99 5.98 -7.42
C ARG A 125 -18.15 5.01 -8.56
N ILE A 126 -17.67 3.78 -8.44
CA ILE A 126 -17.83 2.75 -9.50
C ILE A 126 -19.26 2.23 -9.51
N ILE A 127 -19.88 2.04 -8.35
CA ILE A 127 -21.28 1.60 -8.24
C ILE A 127 -22.27 2.74 -8.56
N GLY A 128 -21.92 4.01 -8.28
CA GLY A 128 -22.75 5.18 -8.57
C GLY A 128 -22.64 5.73 -10.00
N GLY A 129 -21.67 5.29 -10.79
CA GLY A 129 -21.36 5.83 -12.13
C GLY A 129 -22.20 5.28 -13.31
N TYR A 130 -23.11 4.34 -13.08
CA TYR A 130 -23.91 3.74 -14.16
C TYR A 130 -25.36 4.21 -14.27
N ASN A 131 -25.80 5.21 -13.52
CA ASN A 131 -27.11 5.81 -13.72
C ASN A 131 -27.07 7.33 -13.49
N HIS A 132 -26.77 8.09 -14.52
CA HIS A 132 -27.49 9.34 -14.83
C HIS A 132 -27.04 9.89 -16.20
N SER A 133 -27.72 9.41 -17.24
CA SER A 133 -27.98 10.13 -18.45
C SER A 133 -29.05 11.18 -18.13
N GLY A 134 -28.69 12.45 -18.07
CA GLY A 134 -29.63 13.53 -17.79
C GLY A 134 -29.01 14.91 -18.04
N ASN A 135 -29.25 15.44 -19.19
CA ASN A 135 -29.00 16.81 -19.64
C ASN A 135 -29.07 17.86 -18.54
N ASN A 136 -28.07 18.72 -18.41
CA ASN A 136 -28.34 20.17 -18.45
C ASN A 136 -27.08 20.95 -18.84
N ASP A 137 -27.16 21.47 -20.04
CA ASP A 137 -26.32 22.50 -20.62
C ASP A 137 -26.65 23.83 -19.94
N GLN A 138 -25.71 24.42 -19.22
CA GLN A 138 -25.74 25.85 -18.96
C GLN A 138 -24.31 26.39 -18.89
N ARG A 139 -23.88 26.88 -20.05
CA ARG A 139 -22.74 27.78 -20.21
C ARG A 139 -22.95 29.03 -19.36
N ARG A 140 -22.00 29.36 -18.50
CA ARG A 140 -21.74 30.72 -18.07
C ARG A 140 -20.32 31.11 -18.46
N THR A 141 -20.24 31.89 -19.51
CA THR A 141 -19.12 32.75 -19.84
C THR A 141 -19.07 33.88 -18.81
N ASP A 142 -17.95 34.01 -18.13
CA ASP A 142 -17.47 35.30 -17.63
C ASP A 142 -15.94 35.33 -17.65
N ASP A 143 -15.47 36.04 -18.65
CA ASP A 143 -14.09 36.52 -18.75
C ASP A 143 -13.82 37.56 -17.69
N ARG A 144 -12.78 37.35 -16.88
CA ARG A 144 -11.96 38.47 -16.34
C ARG A 144 -10.53 38.06 -16.15
N TYR A 145 -9.68 38.72 -16.89
CA TYR A 145 -8.22 38.81 -16.79
C TYR A 145 -7.74 39.00 -15.35
N GLY A 146 -6.74 38.19 -14.94
CA GLY A 146 -5.98 38.39 -13.73
C GLY A 146 -4.66 37.62 -13.78
N ASN A 147 -3.59 38.33 -13.98
CA ASN A 147 -2.18 37.93 -13.96
C ASN A 147 -1.86 36.97 -12.79
N GLY A 148 -1.63 35.69 -13.06
CA GLY A 148 -1.29 34.67 -12.05
C GLY A 148 -0.29 33.60 -12.54
N SER A 149 0.54 33.92 -13.54
CA SER A 149 1.42 32.92 -14.20
C SER A 149 2.60 32.43 -13.34
N LEU A 150 2.98 33.12 -12.27
CA LEU A 150 4.13 32.74 -11.42
C LEU A 150 3.74 31.85 -10.23
N SER A 151 2.51 31.89 -9.75
CA SER A 151 2.04 31.07 -8.64
C SER A 151 1.71 29.63 -9.09
N ASN A 152 1.25 29.42 -10.31
CA ASN A 152 0.87 28.12 -10.83
C ASN A 152 2.08 27.18 -11.06
N GLY A 153 3.22 27.72 -11.49
CA GLY A 153 4.43 26.92 -11.71
C GLY A 153 5.04 26.38 -10.40
N ARG A 154 5.06 27.19 -9.35
CA ARG A 154 5.59 26.78 -8.04
C ARG A 154 4.70 25.73 -7.38
N LEU A 155 3.40 25.94 -7.38
CA LEU A 155 2.41 24.97 -6.90
C LEU A 155 2.50 23.65 -7.67
N ARG A 156 2.66 23.70 -9.00
CA ARG A 156 2.80 22.49 -9.82
C ARG A 156 4.07 21.72 -9.48
N ASN A 157 5.21 22.39 -9.33
CA ASN A 157 6.48 21.76 -8.97
C ASN A 157 6.45 21.16 -7.56
N GLU A 158 5.86 21.87 -6.59
CA GLU A 158 5.64 21.34 -5.22
C GLU A 158 4.73 20.10 -5.26
N MET A 159 3.69 20.13 -6.08
CA MET A 159 2.79 19.01 -6.29
C MET A 159 3.48 17.80 -6.94
N GLU A 160 4.35 17.99 -7.90
CA GLU A 160 5.08 16.90 -8.55
C GLU A 160 6.17 16.31 -7.61
N ALA A 161 6.84 17.15 -6.82
CA ALA A 161 7.79 16.71 -5.81
C ALA A 161 7.12 15.88 -4.68
N GLU A 162 5.95 16.30 -4.19
CA GLU A 162 5.19 15.53 -3.20
C GLU A 162 4.70 14.18 -3.75
N LYS A 163 4.26 14.13 -5.02
CA LYS A 163 3.87 12.89 -5.69
C LYS A 163 5.04 11.92 -5.81
N ARG A 164 6.22 12.44 -6.14
CA ARG A 164 7.46 11.66 -6.22
C ARG A 164 7.80 11.05 -4.87
N ASN A 165 7.90 11.87 -3.82
CA ASN A 165 8.26 11.43 -2.47
C ASN A 165 7.35 10.29 -1.95
N ARG A 166 6.07 10.33 -2.28
CA ARG A 166 5.12 9.28 -1.85
C ARG A 166 5.32 7.97 -2.59
N HIS A 167 5.50 8.02 -3.91
CA HIS A 167 5.80 6.83 -4.70
C HIS A 167 7.12 6.21 -4.25
N GLU A 168 8.13 7.03 -3.99
CA GLU A 168 9.42 6.60 -3.43
C GLU A 168 9.25 5.90 -2.08
N LEU A 169 8.33 6.36 -1.23
CA LEU A 169 8.09 5.74 0.07
C LEU A 169 7.46 4.34 -0.06
N VAL A 170 6.49 4.16 -0.97
CA VAL A 170 5.89 2.84 -1.24
C VAL A 170 6.92 1.89 -1.84
N THR A 171 7.68 2.33 -2.84
CA THR A 171 8.71 1.49 -3.47
C THR A 171 9.83 1.14 -2.49
N ALA A 172 10.22 2.04 -1.61
CA ALA A 172 11.21 1.76 -0.56
C ALA A 172 10.72 0.73 0.46
N LEU A 173 9.42 0.77 0.84
CA LEU A 173 8.82 -0.26 1.70
C LEU A 173 8.78 -1.61 0.98
N TYR A 174 8.41 -1.64 -0.31
CA TYR A 174 8.45 -2.86 -1.11
C TYR A 174 9.87 -3.39 -1.31
N LYS A 175 10.88 -2.52 -1.50
CA LYS A 175 12.31 -2.90 -1.53
C LYS A 175 12.70 -3.63 -0.23
N ALA A 176 12.32 -3.10 0.93
CA ALA A 176 12.62 -3.73 2.20
C ALA A 176 11.96 -5.12 2.35
N VAL A 177 10.70 -5.26 1.92
CA VAL A 177 10.00 -6.56 1.86
C VAL A 177 10.72 -7.52 0.90
N TYR A 178 11.12 -7.05 -0.28
CA TYR A 178 11.83 -7.84 -1.27
C TYR A 178 13.17 -8.35 -0.74
N HIS A 179 13.99 -7.48 -0.13
CA HIS A 179 15.27 -7.86 0.47
C HIS A 179 15.11 -8.93 1.58
N GLU A 180 14.12 -8.76 2.46
CA GLU A 180 13.83 -9.75 3.49
C GLU A 180 13.37 -11.08 2.87
N SER A 181 12.57 -11.02 1.79
CA SER A 181 12.12 -12.20 1.07
C SER A 181 13.28 -12.96 0.43
N LYS A 182 14.23 -12.26 -0.19
CA LYS A 182 15.45 -12.86 -0.76
C LYS A 182 16.31 -13.51 0.34
N ARG A 183 16.49 -12.81 1.48
CA ARG A 183 17.23 -13.34 2.62
C ARG A 183 16.62 -14.62 3.18
N ARG A 184 15.29 -14.75 3.13
CA ARG A 184 14.54 -15.93 3.59
C ARG A 184 14.28 -16.97 2.51
N GLN A 185 14.73 -16.73 1.26
CA GLN A 185 14.48 -17.60 0.12
C GLN A 185 12.99 -17.82 -0.18
N LEU A 186 12.16 -16.81 0.09
CA LEU A 186 10.74 -16.84 -0.24
C LEU A 186 10.56 -16.85 -1.77
N THR A 187 9.54 -17.56 -2.21
CA THR A 187 9.21 -17.72 -3.65
C THR A 187 7.93 -17.01 -4.03
N HIS A 188 6.99 -16.84 -3.09
CA HIS A 188 5.68 -16.27 -3.36
C HIS A 188 5.25 -15.24 -2.30
N TRP A 189 4.46 -14.28 -2.76
CA TRP A 189 3.76 -13.32 -1.93
C TRP A 189 2.26 -13.41 -2.11
N TYR A 190 1.53 -13.56 -1.03
CA TYR A 190 0.12 -13.19 -0.96
C TYR A 190 -0.03 -11.70 -0.67
N ALA A 191 -1.11 -11.10 -1.17
CA ALA A 191 -1.52 -9.75 -0.79
C ALA A 191 -3.01 -9.54 -1.06
N VAL A 192 -3.72 -8.86 -0.18
CA VAL A 192 -5.11 -8.44 -0.38
C VAL A 192 -5.10 -6.94 -0.62
N MET A 193 -5.32 -6.51 -1.87
CA MET A 193 -5.05 -5.15 -2.32
C MET A 193 -6.26 -4.46 -2.93
N THR A 194 -6.29 -3.12 -2.77
CA THR A 194 -7.20 -2.26 -3.55
C THR A 194 -6.74 -2.18 -5.01
N LYS A 195 -7.66 -1.92 -5.92
CA LYS A 195 -7.35 -1.68 -7.34
C LYS A 195 -6.33 -0.55 -7.54
N GLY A 196 -6.42 0.51 -6.73
CA GLY A 196 -5.49 1.64 -6.81
C GLY A 196 -4.05 1.25 -6.49
N LEU A 197 -3.84 0.40 -5.47
CA LEU A 197 -2.50 -0.11 -5.14
C LEU A 197 -1.94 -1.00 -6.27
N VAL A 198 -2.77 -1.86 -6.87
CA VAL A 198 -2.36 -2.70 -8.01
C VAL A 198 -1.94 -1.84 -9.20
N ILE A 199 -2.71 -0.79 -9.54
CA ILE A 199 -2.34 0.15 -10.61
C ILE A 199 -1.01 0.85 -10.29
N LEU A 200 -0.77 1.21 -9.03
CA LEU A 200 0.50 1.82 -8.63
C LEU A 200 1.66 0.84 -8.82
N LEU A 201 1.56 -0.39 -8.31
CA LEU A 201 2.60 -1.40 -8.42
C LEU A 201 2.91 -1.76 -9.89
N ASN A 202 1.88 -1.88 -10.72
CA ASN A 202 2.05 -2.15 -12.16
C ASN A 202 2.88 -1.07 -12.88
N ARG A 203 2.83 0.20 -12.44
CA ARG A 203 3.67 1.27 -13.01
C ARG A 203 5.16 1.03 -12.78
N TYR A 204 5.50 0.28 -11.74
CA TYR A 204 6.87 -0.14 -11.40
C TYR A 204 7.23 -1.52 -11.96
N GLY A 205 6.32 -2.15 -12.72
CA GLY A 205 6.51 -3.51 -13.24
C GLY A 205 6.25 -4.61 -12.22
N ILE A 206 5.86 -4.26 -11.00
CA ILE A 206 5.53 -5.22 -9.93
C ILE A 206 4.10 -5.71 -10.16
N ARG A 207 3.97 -6.92 -10.71
CA ARG A 207 2.68 -7.49 -11.08
C ARG A 207 2.31 -8.68 -10.22
N PHE A 208 1.05 -8.67 -9.80
CA PHE A 208 0.42 -9.77 -9.07
C PHE A 208 -0.73 -10.34 -9.89
N GLN A 209 -0.97 -11.63 -9.75
CA GLN A 209 -2.10 -12.33 -10.35
C GLN A 209 -3.25 -12.35 -9.33
N ALA A 210 -4.47 -12.00 -9.76
CA ALA A 210 -5.66 -12.20 -8.94
C ALA A 210 -5.94 -13.71 -8.78
N ILE A 211 -6.25 -14.14 -7.56
CA ILE A 211 -6.49 -15.53 -7.17
C ILE A 211 -7.83 -15.72 -6.46
N GLY A 212 -8.76 -14.82 -6.62
CA GLY A 212 -10.11 -14.87 -6.08
C GLY A 212 -10.89 -13.62 -6.39
N ASP A 213 -12.16 -13.64 -6.01
CA ASP A 213 -13.07 -12.52 -6.23
C ASP A 213 -12.84 -11.38 -5.23
N PRO A 214 -13.26 -10.15 -5.57
CA PRO A 214 -13.24 -9.04 -4.64
C PRO A 214 -14.09 -9.32 -3.39
N VAL A 215 -13.53 -9.02 -2.22
CA VAL A 215 -14.20 -9.17 -0.91
C VAL A 215 -14.22 -7.82 -0.17
N ASP A 216 -15.21 -7.61 0.68
CA ASP A 216 -15.22 -6.47 1.61
C ASP A 216 -14.38 -6.83 2.84
N TYR A 217 -13.10 -6.46 2.77
CA TYR A 217 -12.11 -6.61 3.83
C TYR A 217 -11.37 -5.29 4.01
N HIS A 218 -11.84 -4.46 4.97
CA HIS A 218 -11.38 -3.06 5.12
C HIS A 218 -11.60 -2.23 3.82
N GLY A 219 -12.83 -2.31 3.24
CA GLY A 219 -13.17 -1.87 1.91
C GLY A 219 -12.91 -2.97 0.86
N ILE A 220 -13.46 -2.82 -0.36
CA ILE A 220 -13.35 -3.86 -1.38
C ILE A 220 -11.91 -4.05 -1.82
N ARG A 221 -11.45 -5.26 -1.71
CA ARG A 221 -10.10 -5.68 -2.07
C ARG A 221 -10.15 -7.02 -2.76
N THR A 222 -9.17 -7.27 -3.59
CA THR A 222 -9.02 -8.53 -4.30
C THR A 222 -7.80 -9.27 -3.75
N PRO A 223 -7.88 -10.59 -3.55
CA PRO A 223 -6.74 -11.42 -3.19
C PRO A 223 -5.81 -11.63 -4.41
N TYR A 224 -4.51 -11.53 -4.17
CA TYR A 224 -3.48 -11.64 -5.21
C TYR A 224 -2.36 -12.56 -4.78
N LEU A 225 -1.73 -13.16 -5.80
CA LEU A 225 -0.50 -13.94 -5.71
C LEU A 225 0.59 -13.27 -6.55
N GLY A 226 1.79 -13.12 -6.00
CA GLY A 226 3.00 -12.69 -6.69
C GLY A 226 4.06 -13.78 -6.64
N GLU A 227 4.49 -14.29 -7.77
CA GLU A 227 5.68 -15.14 -7.89
C GLU A 227 6.92 -14.24 -7.97
N ILE A 228 7.80 -14.30 -6.99
CA ILE A 228 8.93 -13.35 -6.84
C ILE A 228 9.85 -13.39 -8.06
N LYS A 229 10.21 -14.58 -8.55
CA LYS A 229 11.08 -14.72 -9.74
C LYS A 229 10.46 -14.13 -11.00
N LYS A 230 9.15 -14.31 -11.19
CA LYS A 230 8.42 -13.75 -12.32
C LYS A 230 8.37 -12.23 -12.24
N ILE A 231 8.10 -11.69 -11.05
CA ILE A 231 8.12 -10.23 -10.80
C ILE A 231 9.52 -9.67 -11.07
N GLU A 232 10.59 -10.32 -10.60
CA GLU A 232 11.98 -9.93 -10.88
C GLU A 232 12.25 -9.83 -12.38
N GLN A 233 11.85 -10.86 -13.14
CA GLN A 233 12.04 -10.89 -14.58
C GLN A 233 11.26 -9.78 -15.29
N GLU A 234 9.98 -9.60 -14.97
CA GLU A 234 9.13 -8.57 -15.56
C GLU A 234 9.65 -7.15 -15.25
N VAL A 235 10.07 -6.90 -13.99
CA VAL A 235 10.65 -5.61 -13.61
C VAL A 235 11.99 -5.39 -14.32
N SER A 236 12.85 -6.41 -14.44
CA SER A 236 14.13 -6.31 -15.14
C SER A 236 13.93 -5.96 -16.62
N ASP A 237 12.97 -6.60 -17.28
CA ASP A 237 12.74 -6.43 -18.71
C ASP A 237 12.06 -5.10 -19.06
N GLU A 238 11.09 -4.70 -18.28
CA GLU A 238 10.25 -3.53 -18.59
C GLU A 238 10.67 -2.24 -17.88
N LYS A 239 11.31 -2.35 -16.72
CA LYS A 239 11.66 -1.23 -15.81
C LYS A 239 13.06 -1.42 -15.22
N PRO A 240 14.13 -1.46 -16.05
CA PRO A 240 15.48 -1.76 -15.57
C PRO A 240 15.98 -0.81 -14.48
N GLU A 241 15.57 0.46 -14.47
CA GLU A 241 15.92 1.40 -13.39
C GLU A 241 15.26 0.99 -12.08
N THR A 242 13.98 0.59 -12.10
CA THR A 242 13.27 0.07 -10.91
C THR A 242 13.92 -1.22 -10.42
N TYR A 243 14.33 -2.11 -11.34
CA TYR A 243 15.04 -3.34 -10.98
C TYR A 243 16.36 -3.04 -10.26
N LYS A 244 17.14 -2.10 -10.80
CA LYS A 244 18.37 -1.64 -10.16
C LYS A 244 18.11 -1.09 -8.75
N GLU A 245 17.11 -0.24 -8.60
CA GLU A 245 16.72 0.30 -7.29
C GLU A 245 16.29 -0.79 -6.32
N LEU A 246 15.49 -1.78 -6.77
CA LEU A 246 15.03 -2.89 -5.93
C LEU A 246 16.18 -3.79 -5.48
N THR A 247 17.17 -4.05 -6.34
CA THR A 247 18.28 -4.97 -6.07
C THR A 247 19.48 -4.31 -5.40
N GLU A 248 19.57 -2.98 -5.39
CA GLU A 248 20.64 -2.26 -4.74
C GLU A 248 20.74 -2.59 -3.25
N GLY A 249 21.89 -3.16 -2.82
CA GLY A 249 22.15 -3.54 -1.42
C GLY A 249 21.75 -4.97 -1.06
N LEU A 250 21.43 -5.83 -2.06
CA LEU A 250 21.31 -7.29 -1.90
C LEU A 250 22.67 -7.95 -1.86
#